data_464035b5d03aa9ee8d724aa7a6fa3f0a
#
_entry.id   464035b5d03aa9ee8d724aa7a6fa3f0a
#
_cell.length_a   1.000
_cell.length_b   1.000
_cell.length_c   1.000
_cell.angle_alpha   90.00
_cell.angle_beta   90.00
_cell.angle_gamma   90.00
#
_symmetry.space_group_name_H-M   'P 1'
#
loop_
_entity.id
_entity.type
_entity.pdbx_description
1 polymer ?
#
loop_
_entity_poly.entity_id
_entity_poly.type
_entity_poly.pdbx_seq_one_letter_code
_entity_poly.pdbx_strand_id
1 'polypeptide(L)'
;MNRDEDIVLTFQESTTSNDLFCQFDGRNGVLLLDVKNPFTTNDFREILRITDSHFAAHGELKGIIINAKKFPYWSSAQNRAEYLSFAGNNHYKFQKVALAMGGFFTKIVVRIARSRVRCEVKIFKHNEIKKAQSWILW
;
A
#
# COMPACT_ATOMS: atom_id res chain seq x y z
N MET A 1 -12.18 -20.14 -17.00
CA MET A 1 -11.20 -19.06 -16.85
C MET A 1 -11.03 -18.74 -15.38
N ASN A 2 -9.80 -18.57 -14.94
CA ASN A 2 -9.53 -18.24 -13.54
C ASN A 2 -10.04 -16.84 -13.24
N ARG A 3 -10.80 -16.69 -12.16
CA ARG A 3 -11.36 -15.40 -11.77
C ARG A 3 -10.29 -14.35 -11.48
N ASP A 4 -9.14 -14.78 -10.93
CA ASP A 4 -8.03 -13.87 -10.68
C ASP A 4 -7.42 -13.34 -11.99
N GLU A 5 -7.57 -14.05 -13.08
CA GLU A 5 -7.14 -13.58 -14.40
C GLU A 5 -8.11 -12.57 -14.98
N ASP A 6 -9.40 -12.63 -14.59
CA ASP A 6 -10.40 -11.68 -15.03
C ASP A 6 -10.24 -10.33 -14.36
N ILE A 7 -9.68 -10.31 -13.17
CA ILE A 7 -9.43 -9.09 -12.42
C ILE A 7 -7.98 -8.67 -12.69
N VAL A 8 -7.79 -8.03 -13.84
CA VAL A 8 -6.47 -7.51 -14.20
C VAL A 8 -6.44 -6.04 -13.90
N LEU A 9 -5.56 -5.66 -12.99
CA LEU A 9 -5.29 -4.25 -12.74
C LEU A 9 -4.39 -3.71 -13.84
N THR A 10 -4.83 -2.60 -14.43
CA THR A 10 -4.06 -1.93 -15.47
C THR A 10 -3.22 -0.83 -14.83
N PHE A 11 -2.02 -1.19 -14.44
CA PHE A 11 -1.11 -0.22 -13.83
C PHE A 11 -0.54 0.71 -14.89
N GLN A 12 -0.98 1.96 -14.86
CA GLN A 12 -0.64 2.97 -15.84
C GLN A 12 0.63 3.75 -15.49
N GLU A 13 0.92 3.85 -14.19
CA GLU A 13 2.13 4.50 -13.72
C GLU A 13 2.98 3.50 -12.96
N SER A 14 4.26 3.51 -13.23
CA SER A 14 5.22 2.66 -12.56
C SER A 14 6.45 3.48 -12.21
N THR A 15 6.80 3.50 -10.94
CA THR A 15 7.99 4.16 -10.44
C THR A 15 8.85 3.14 -9.74
N THR A 16 10.13 3.07 -10.11
CA THR A 16 11.08 2.20 -9.42
C THR A 16 12.21 3.03 -8.87
N SER A 17 12.52 2.79 -7.61
CA SER A 17 13.78 3.17 -7.02
C SER A 17 14.52 1.88 -6.67
N ASN A 18 15.73 1.97 -6.11
CA ASN A 18 16.46 0.78 -5.69
C ASN A 18 15.70 -0.04 -4.65
N ASP A 19 14.75 0.58 -3.94
CA ASP A 19 14.15 0.03 -2.73
C ASP A 19 12.63 -0.10 -2.82
N LEU A 20 11.99 0.58 -3.74
CA LEU A 20 10.54 0.62 -3.84
C LEU A 20 10.11 0.45 -5.29
N PHE A 21 9.21 -0.48 -5.50
CA PHE A 21 8.48 -0.60 -6.76
C PHE A 21 7.05 -0.14 -6.52
N CYS A 22 6.62 0.88 -7.23
CA CYS A 22 5.30 1.47 -7.08
C CYS A 22 4.55 1.39 -8.40
N GLN A 23 3.41 0.73 -8.40
CA GLN A 23 2.53 0.66 -9.57
C GLN A 23 1.16 1.21 -9.22
N PHE A 24 0.58 1.96 -10.14
CA PHE A 24 -0.74 2.55 -9.93
C PHE A 24 -1.68 2.19 -11.07
N ASP A 25 -2.84 1.64 -10.70
CA ASP A 25 -3.95 1.42 -11.62
C ASP A 25 -4.93 2.58 -11.48
N GLY A 26 -4.83 3.55 -12.38
CA GLY A 26 -5.68 4.74 -12.34
C GLY A 26 -7.15 4.46 -12.69
N ARG A 27 -7.41 3.39 -13.43
CA ARG A 27 -8.78 3.01 -13.79
C ARG A 27 -9.55 2.50 -12.57
N ASN A 28 -8.91 1.65 -11.79
CA ASN A 28 -9.54 1.04 -10.62
C ASN A 28 -9.23 1.77 -9.30
N GLY A 29 -8.28 2.70 -9.31
CA GLY A 29 -7.89 3.43 -8.11
C GLY A 29 -7.20 2.54 -7.09
N VAL A 30 -6.25 1.71 -7.53
CA VAL A 30 -5.49 0.82 -6.66
C VAL A 30 -4.01 1.08 -6.82
N LEU A 31 -3.34 1.24 -5.69
CA LEU A 31 -1.90 1.44 -5.63
C LEU A 31 -1.23 0.18 -5.09
N LEU A 32 -0.20 -0.28 -5.78
CA LEU A 32 0.63 -1.40 -5.33
C LEU A 32 2.02 -0.89 -4.96
N LEU A 33 2.44 -1.17 -3.74
CA LEU A 33 3.79 -0.89 -3.27
C LEU A 33 4.49 -2.22 -2.98
N ASP A 34 5.54 -2.51 -3.74
CA ASP A 34 6.39 -3.67 -3.49
C ASP A 34 7.65 -3.20 -2.79
N VAL A 35 7.73 -3.49 -1.50
CA VAL A 35 8.71 -2.89 -0.59
C VAL A 35 9.81 -3.90 -0.29
N LYS A 36 11.05 -3.55 -0.60
CA LYS A 36 12.21 -4.39 -0.32
C LYS A 36 13.11 -3.82 0.78
N ASN A 37 13.10 -2.50 0.91
CA ASN A 37 13.91 -1.78 1.89
C ASN A 37 13.11 -0.62 2.48
N PRO A 38 13.57 0.02 3.55
CA PRO A 38 12.86 1.15 4.14
C PRO A 38 12.60 2.26 3.13
N PHE A 39 11.43 2.87 3.20
CA PHE A 39 11.10 4.01 2.35
C PHE A 39 12.01 5.19 2.67
N THR A 40 12.47 5.85 1.62
CA THR A 40 13.16 7.13 1.73
C THR A 40 12.13 8.26 1.72
N THR A 41 12.56 9.47 2.06
CA THR A 41 11.71 10.66 1.93
C THR A 41 11.22 10.82 0.50
N ASN A 42 12.08 10.51 -0.46
CA ASN A 42 11.71 10.60 -1.88
C ASN A 42 10.64 9.56 -2.26
N ASP A 43 10.68 8.38 -1.68
CA ASP A 43 9.66 7.35 -1.90
C ASP A 43 8.30 7.83 -1.42
N PHE A 44 8.22 8.41 -0.22
CA PHE A 44 6.98 8.98 0.30
C PHE A 44 6.45 10.10 -0.60
N ARG A 45 7.35 10.93 -1.10
CA ARG A 45 6.98 12.04 -2.00
C ARG A 45 6.36 11.53 -3.30
N GLU A 46 6.94 10.47 -3.88
CA GLU A 46 6.39 9.87 -5.10
C GLU A 46 5.04 9.22 -4.87
N ILE A 47 4.87 8.52 -3.76
CA ILE A 47 3.59 7.94 -3.41
C ILE A 47 2.54 9.04 -3.26
N LEU A 48 2.87 10.13 -2.57
CA LEU A 48 1.98 11.26 -2.39
C LEU A 48 1.61 11.91 -3.72
N ARG A 49 2.57 12.07 -4.62
CA ARG A 49 2.31 12.67 -5.92
C ARG A 49 1.23 11.88 -6.67
N ILE A 50 1.35 10.57 -6.68
CA ILE A 50 0.40 9.68 -7.38
C ILE A 50 -0.97 9.72 -6.69
N THR A 51 -1.00 9.56 -5.38
CA THR A 51 -2.26 9.48 -4.62
C THR A 51 -2.99 10.80 -4.58
N ASP A 52 -2.28 11.92 -4.41
CA ASP A 52 -2.90 13.23 -4.36
C ASP A 52 -3.49 13.61 -5.72
N SER A 53 -2.80 13.29 -6.80
CA SER A 53 -3.29 13.54 -8.15
C SER A 53 -4.61 12.80 -8.40
N HIS A 54 -4.67 11.53 -8.05
CA HIS A 54 -5.89 10.73 -8.21
C HIS A 54 -7.00 11.23 -7.29
N PHE A 55 -6.68 11.49 -6.03
CA PHE A 55 -7.66 11.94 -5.04
C PHE A 55 -8.30 13.27 -5.46
N ALA A 56 -7.50 14.19 -5.98
CA ALA A 56 -8.00 15.48 -6.45
C ALA A 56 -8.94 15.34 -7.66
N ALA A 57 -8.64 14.39 -8.55
CA ALA A 57 -9.41 14.20 -9.78
C ALA A 57 -10.63 13.30 -9.60
N HIS A 58 -10.54 12.28 -8.75
CA HIS A 58 -11.53 11.21 -8.68
C HIS A 58 -12.02 10.89 -7.27
N GLY A 59 -11.46 11.53 -6.24
CA GLY A 59 -11.78 11.21 -4.85
C GLY A 59 -11.02 10.00 -4.32
N GLU A 60 -11.62 9.29 -3.37
CA GLU A 60 -10.95 8.17 -2.71
C GLU A 60 -10.48 7.08 -3.67
N LEU A 61 -9.32 6.52 -3.36
CA LEU A 61 -8.82 5.32 -4.02
C LEU A 61 -9.50 4.09 -3.40
N LYS A 62 -9.74 3.07 -4.22
CA LYS A 62 -10.32 1.82 -3.72
C LYS A 62 -9.41 1.15 -2.73
N GLY A 63 -8.11 1.18 -2.96
CA GLY A 63 -7.20 0.58 -2.03
C GLY A 63 -5.73 0.72 -2.35
N ILE A 64 -4.95 0.29 -1.37
CA ILE A 64 -3.50 0.20 -1.48
C ILE A 64 -3.09 -1.22 -1.05
N ILE A 65 -2.15 -1.80 -1.78
CA ILE A 65 -1.56 -3.08 -1.45
C ILE A 65 -0.10 -2.82 -1.09
N ILE A 66 0.28 -3.20 0.12
CA ILE A 66 1.67 -3.10 0.55
C ILE A 66 2.21 -4.51 0.65
N ASN A 67 3.07 -4.88 -0.30
CA ASN A 67 3.70 -6.19 -0.35
C ASN A 67 5.11 -6.09 0.16
N ALA A 68 5.41 -6.82 1.24
CA ALA A 68 6.73 -6.78 1.86
C ALA A 68 7.04 -8.11 2.52
N LYS A 69 8.26 -8.62 2.31
CA LYS A 69 8.68 -9.88 2.91
C LYS A 69 8.82 -9.74 4.42
N LYS A 70 9.36 -8.63 4.87
CA LYS A 70 9.50 -8.29 6.29
C LYS A 70 9.02 -6.87 6.50
N PHE A 71 8.19 -6.65 7.49
CA PHE A 71 7.72 -5.33 7.83
C PHE A 71 7.57 -5.24 9.35
N PRO A 72 7.90 -4.12 9.98
CA PRO A 72 8.28 -2.85 9.36
C PRO A 72 9.76 -2.80 8.94
N TYR A 73 10.00 -2.15 7.79
CA TYR A 73 11.35 -1.86 7.32
C TYR A 73 11.69 -0.42 7.67
N TRP A 74 11.93 -0.12 8.90
CA TRP A 74 12.41 1.22 9.22
C TRP A 74 13.90 1.19 9.59
N SER A 75 14.60 2.14 9.04
CA SER A 75 16.05 2.25 9.20
C SER A 75 16.45 2.94 10.51
N SER A 76 15.53 3.67 11.12
CA SER A 76 15.79 4.48 12.32
C SER A 76 14.48 4.83 13.01
N ALA A 77 14.57 5.40 14.22
CA ALA A 77 13.41 5.93 14.91
C ALA A 77 12.75 7.05 14.13
N GLN A 78 13.54 7.89 13.46
CA GLN A 78 13.04 8.96 12.63
C GLN A 78 12.28 8.39 11.42
N ASN A 79 12.81 7.38 10.77
CA ASN A 79 12.16 6.73 9.64
C ASN A 79 10.84 6.09 10.07
N ARG A 80 10.80 5.46 11.24
CA ARG A 80 9.55 4.93 11.80
C ARG A 80 8.52 6.03 11.99
N ALA A 81 8.93 7.18 12.52
CA ALA A 81 8.05 8.32 12.71
C ALA A 81 7.48 8.83 11.37
N GLU A 82 8.29 8.82 10.32
CA GLU A 82 7.85 9.18 8.97
C GLU A 82 6.76 8.23 8.46
N TYR A 83 6.91 6.92 8.64
CA TYR A 83 5.88 5.93 8.28
C TYR A 83 4.57 6.19 9.02
N LEU A 84 4.65 6.41 10.33
CA LEU A 84 3.45 6.64 11.15
C LEU A 84 2.76 7.96 10.76
N SER A 85 3.54 8.99 10.51
CA SER A 85 3.02 10.28 10.05
C SER A 85 2.35 10.14 8.68
N PHE A 86 2.99 9.43 7.76
CA PHE A 86 2.42 9.18 6.44
C PHE A 86 1.08 8.46 6.54
N ALA A 87 1.03 7.38 7.33
CA ALA A 87 -0.20 6.62 7.51
C ALA A 87 -1.30 7.49 8.16
N GLY A 88 -0.96 8.23 9.20
CA GLY A 88 -1.91 9.08 9.89
C GLY A 88 -2.47 10.19 9.02
N ASN A 89 -1.64 10.77 8.15
CA ASN A 89 -2.05 11.88 7.30
C ASN A 89 -2.72 11.46 5.99
N ASN A 90 -2.62 10.20 5.59
CA ASN A 90 -3.04 9.78 4.26
C ASN A 90 -4.03 8.62 4.22
N HIS A 91 -4.31 7.97 5.35
CA HIS A 91 -5.18 6.78 5.37
C HIS A 91 -6.59 7.07 4.82
N TYR A 92 -7.09 8.28 5.00
CA TYR A 92 -8.44 8.67 4.55
C TYR A 92 -8.59 8.65 3.03
N LYS A 93 -7.47 8.61 2.30
CA LYS A 93 -7.49 8.56 0.84
C LYS A 93 -7.82 7.18 0.28
N PHE A 94 -7.82 6.15 1.12
CA PHE A 94 -8.03 4.76 0.72
C PHE A 94 -9.22 4.15 1.44
N GLN A 95 -10.01 3.40 0.71
CA GLN A 95 -11.13 2.64 1.29
C GLN A 95 -10.63 1.37 1.98
N LYS A 96 -9.66 0.70 1.37
CA LYS A 96 -9.12 -0.57 1.87
C LYS A 96 -7.59 -0.56 1.83
N VAL A 97 -6.99 -1.19 2.83
CA VAL A 97 -5.53 -1.38 2.89
C VAL A 97 -5.25 -2.87 3.02
N ALA A 98 -4.57 -3.43 2.04
CA ALA A 98 -4.14 -4.82 2.05
C ALA A 98 -2.65 -4.88 2.41
N LEU A 99 -2.33 -5.63 3.46
CA LEU A 99 -0.96 -5.81 3.92
C LEU A 99 -0.53 -7.24 3.60
N ALA A 100 0.17 -7.43 2.50
CA ALA A 100 0.71 -8.73 2.10
C ALA A 100 2.12 -8.86 2.67
N MET A 101 2.19 -9.29 3.91
CA MET A 101 3.41 -9.27 4.70
C MET A 101 3.68 -10.61 5.35
N GLY A 102 4.95 -11.01 5.37
CA GLY A 102 5.41 -12.11 6.18
C GLY A 102 5.95 -11.63 7.52
N GLY A 103 6.11 -12.56 8.46
CA GLY A 103 6.84 -12.32 9.69
C GLY A 103 5.98 -12.11 10.93
N PHE A 104 6.64 -12.26 12.05
CA PHE A 104 6.03 -12.28 13.38
C PHE A 104 5.42 -10.93 13.77
N PHE A 105 6.04 -9.83 13.34
CA PHE A 105 5.63 -8.49 13.77
C PHE A 105 4.42 -7.95 13.02
N THR A 106 3.95 -8.63 11.99
CA THR A 106 2.81 -8.19 11.19
C THR A 106 1.57 -7.93 12.04
N LYS A 107 1.28 -8.81 12.99
CA LYS A 107 0.12 -8.68 13.87
C LYS A 107 0.19 -7.42 14.73
N ILE A 108 1.37 -7.08 15.22
CA ILE A 108 1.59 -5.90 16.05
C ILE A 108 1.41 -4.64 15.22
N VAL A 109 2.00 -4.60 14.04
CA VAL A 109 1.90 -3.47 13.12
C VAL A 109 0.44 -3.22 12.75
N VAL A 110 -0.30 -4.28 12.43
CA VAL A 110 -1.72 -4.18 12.06
C VAL A 110 -2.55 -3.66 13.23
N ARG A 111 -2.29 -4.14 14.45
CA ARG A 111 -3.00 -3.65 15.63
C ARG A 111 -2.82 -2.14 15.81
N ILE A 112 -1.59 -1.66 15.66
CA ILE A 112 -1.27 -0.24 15.75
C ILE A 112 -1.95 0.53 14.62
N ALA A 113 -1.87 0.02 13.40
CA ALA A 113 -2.48 0.65 12.24
C ALA A 113 -4.00 0.78 12.42
N ARG A 114 -4.67 -0.30 12.82
CA ARG A 114 -6.11 -0.31 13.02
C ARG A 114 -6.59 0.68 14.07
N SER A 115 -5.78 0.95 15.07
CA SER A 115 -6.13 1.92 16.11
C SER A 115 -6.06 3.37 15.64
N ARG A 116 -5.38 3.63 14.51
CA ARG A 116 -5.11 4.98 14.00
C ARG A 116 -5.75 5.29 12.67
N VAL A 117 -6.28 4.29 11.96
CA VAL A 117 -6.85 4.46 10.64
C VAL A 117 -8.32 4.06 10.61
N ARG A 118 -9.08 4.70 9.73
CA ARG A 118 -10.52 4.43 9.58
C ARG A 118 -10.86 3.54 8.38
N CYS A 119 -9.86 3.20 7.58
CA CYS A 119 -10.06 2.32 6.44
C CYS A 119 -10.07 0.85 6.89
N GLU A 120 -10.63 -0.02 6.06
CA GLU A 120 -10.56 -1.45 6.28
C GLU A 120 -9.15 -1.95 6.02
N VAL A 121 -8.61 -2.75 6.94
CA VAL A 121 -7.28 -3.31 6.83
C VAL A 121 -7.37 -4.83 6.89
N LYS A 122 -6.75 -5.50 5.92
CA LYS A 122 -6.70 -6.96 5.89
C LYS A 122 -5.27 -7.44 5.61
N ILE A 123 -4.90 -8.54 6.27
CA ILE A 123 -3.58 -9.14 6.11
C ILE A 123 -3.65 -10.29 5.11
N PHE A 124 -2.66 -10.34 4.23
CA PHE A 124 -2.43 -11.44 3.30
C PHE A 124 -1.00 -11.93 3.50
N LYS A 125 -0.70 -13.12 3.00
CA LYS A 125 0.67 -13.61 3.00
C LYS A 125 1.50 -12.83 1.99
N HIS A 126 2.81 -12.77 2.22
CA HIS A 126 3.72 -12.16 1.27
C HIS A 126 3.51 -12.73 -0.13
N ASN A 127 3.46 -11.86 -1.12
CA ASN A 127 3.20 -12.17 -2.53
C ASN A 127 1.77 -12.62 -2.87
N GLU A 128 0.83 -12.62 -1.95
CA GLU A 128 -0.58 -12.86 -2.26
C GLU A 128 -1.24 -11.63 -2.87
N ILE A 129 -0.62 -11.06 -3.89
CA ILE A 129 -1.05 -9.80 -4.50
C ILE A 129 -2.40 -9.96 -5.20
N LYS A 130 -2.63 -11.07 -5.90
CA LYS A 130 -3.89 -11.29 -6.59
C LYS A 130 -5.08 -11.41 -5.63
N LYS A 131 -4.88 -12.07 -4.50
CA LYS A 131 -5.91 -12.16 -3.47
C LYS A 131 -6.22 -10.79 -2.89
N ALA A 132 -5.19 -9.98 -2.65
CA ALA A 132 -5.36 -8.62 -2.16
C ALA A 132 -6.09 -7.76 -3.17
N GLN A 133 -5.77 -7.85 -4.45
CA GLN A 133 -6.47 -7.16 -5.52
C GLN A 133 -7.96 -7.52 -5.54
N SER A 134 -8.25 -8.81 -5.50
CA SER A 134 -9.63 -9.30 -5.50
C SER A 134 -10.41 -8.76 -4.32
N TRP A 135 -9.81 -8.75 -3.14
CA TRP A 135 -10.46 -8.21 -1.96
C TRP A 135 -10.73 -6.70 -2.06
N ILE A 136 -9.78 -5.95 -2.59
CA ILE A 136 -9.94 -4.49 -2.74
C ILE A 136 -11.06 -4.16 -3.72
N LEU A 137 -11.11 -4.88 -4.83
CA LEU A 137 -12.09 -4.62 -5.90
C LEU A 137 -13.48 -5.21 -5.59
N TRP A 138 -13.55 -5.97 -4.53
CA TRP A 138 -14.76 -6.68 -4.15
C TRP A 138 -15.66 -5.83 -3.24
#